data_684d7b6fb3467e2fef253f421a849e35
#
_entry.id   684d7b6fb3467e2fef253f421a849e35
#
_cell.length_a   1.000
_cell.length_b   1.000
_cell.length_c   1.000
_cell.angle_alpha   90.00
_cell.angle_beta   90.00
_cell.angle_gamma   90.00
#
_symmetry.space_group_name_H-M   'P 1'
#
loop_
_entity.id
_entity.type
_entity.pdbx_description
1 polymer ?
#
loop_
_entity_poly.entity_id
_entity_poly.type
_entity_poly.pdbx_seq_one_letter_code
_entity_poly.pdbx_strand_id
1 'polypeptide(L)'
;MDVILVNEQDQPVGTMEKMEVHQKALLHRAFSVFLFNDRGEMLLHKRADSKYHSGGLWTNACCSHPRPGEDTRSAAEKRLQEEMGIVTPLTKAFDFIYKASFDNGLTEHEFDHVFTGTYQGSIDPSIPTRRK
;
A
#
# COMPACT_ATOMS: atom_id res chain seq x y z
N MET A 1 -11.22 -8.63 5.37
CA MET A 1 -11.15 -7.83 4.14
C MET A 1 -10.55 -8.68 3.04
N ASP A 2 -11.26 -8.79 1.94
CA ASP A 2 -10.77 -9.58 0.81
C ASP A 2 -9.89 -8.77 -0.11
N VAL A 3 -8.87 -9.45 -0.65
CA VAL A 3 -7.97 -8.88 -1.65
C VAL A 3 -8.18 -9.60 -2.98
N ILE A 4 -7.63 -9.04 -4.04
CA ILE A 4 -7.79 -9.57 -5.40
C ILE A 4 -6.60 -10.46 -5.73
N LEU A 5 -6.85 -11.75 -5.94
CA LEU A 5 -5.81 -12.65 -6.44
C LEU A 5 -5.59 -12.39 -7.91
N VAL A 6 -4.33 -12.34 -8.34
CA VAL A 6 -4.00 -12.08 -9.74
C VAL A 6 -2.95 -13.06 -10.25
N ASN A 7 -2.85 -13.18 -11.57
CA ASN A 7 -1.75 -13.90 -12.19
C ASN A 7 -0.60 -12.92 -12.50
N GLU A 8 0.44 -13.41 -13.16
CA GLU A 8 1.62 -12.59 -13.46
C GLU A 8 1.36 -11.50 -14.50
N GLN A 9 0.20 -11.51 -15.15
CA GLN A 9 -0.23 -10.46 -16.05
C GLN A 9 -1.23 -9.50 -15.40
N ASP A 10 -1.37 -9.57 -14.06
CA ASP A 10 -2.29 -8.73 -13.30
C ASP A 10 -3.75 -8.94 -13.65
N GLN A 11 -4.10 -10.14 -14.10
CA GLN A 11 -5.48 -10.49 -14.39
C GLN A 11 -6.11 -11.09 -13.13
N PRO A 12 -7.30 -10.64 -12.73
CA PRO A 12 -7.96 -11.21 -11.56
C PRO A 12 -8.29 -12.68 -11.77
N VAL A 13 -7.93 -13.51 -10.80
CA VAL A 13 -8.20 -14.95 -10.83
C VAL A 13 -9.01 -15.42 -9.62
N GLY A 14 -9.36 -14.52 -8.73
CA GLY A 14 -10.16 -14.86 -7.56
C GLY A 14 -10.03 -13.80 -6.47
N THR A 15 -10.60 -14.11 -5.32
CA THR A 15 -10.49 -13.26 -4.13
C THR A 15 -10.23 -14.15 -2.93
N MET A 16 -9.63 -13.57 -1.88
CA MET A 16 -9.36 -14.32 -0.67
C MET A 16 -9.18 -13.33 0.47
N GLU A 17 -9.46 -13.77 1.69
CA GLU A 17 -9.26 -12.96 2.87
C GLU A 17 -7.77 -12.65 3.06
N LYS A 18 -7.46 -11.42 3.46
CA LYS A 18 -6.11 -10.88 3.46
C LYS A 18 -5.13 -11.72 4.29
N MET A 19 -5.50 -12.13 5.49
CA MET A 19 -4.60 -12.92 6.33
C MET A 19 -4.31 -14.27 5.71
N GLU A 20 -5.33 -14.89 5.14
CA GLU A 20 -5.18 -16.20 4.49
C GLU A 20 -4.23 -16.11 3.29
N VAL A 21 -4.32 -15.04 2.52
CA VAL A 21 -3.44 -14.81 1.38
C VAL A 21 -1.99 -14.73 1.83
N HIS A 22 -1.73 -14.05 2.94
CA HIS A 22 -0.37 -13.93 3.48
C HIS A 22 0.14 -15.25 4.05
N GLN A 23 -0.75 -16.06 4.61
CA GLN A 23 -0.36 -17.38 5.11
C GLN A 23 -0.02 -18.34 3.97
N LYS A 24 -0.72 -18.23 2.85
CA LYS A 24 -0.55 -19.12 1.70
C LYS A 24 0.42 -18.58 0.65
N ALA A 25 0.95 -17.38 0.84
CA ALA A 25 1.91 -16.74 -0.06
C ALA A 25 1.38 -16.58 -1.48
N LEU A 26 0.09 -16.29 -1.64
CA LEU A 26 -0.52 -16.16 -2.97
C LEU A 26 -0.32 -14.78 -3.54
N LEU A 27 -0.12 -14.72 -4.86
CA LEU A 27 0.05 -13.43 -5.55
C LEU A 27 -1.26 -12.66 -5.55
N HIS A 28 -1.23 -11.44 -5.07
CA HIS A 28 -2.42 -10.60 -5.00
C HIS A 28 -2.06 -9.15 -5.33
N ARG A 29 -3.08 -8.38 -5.69
CA ARG A 29 -2.90 -6.99 -6.13
C ARG A 29 -2.72 -6.08 -4.93
N ALA A 30 -1.76 -5.17 -5.06
CA ALA A 30 -1.46 -4.19 -4.02
C ALA A 30 -1.09 -2.86 -4.67
N PHE A 31 -0.99 -1.81 -3.86
CA PHE A 31 -0.49 -0.54 -4.33
C PHE A 31 0.40 0.11 -3.29
N SER A 32 1.31 0.94 -3.77
CA SER A 32 2.18 1.76 -2.95
C SER A 32 2.11 3.19 -3.45
N VAL A 33 2.08 4.16 -2.54
CA VAL A 33 1.98 5.57 -2.87
C VAL A 33 3.23 6.29 -2.37
N PHE A 34 3.87 7.03 -3.25
CA PHE A 34 5.01 7.88 -2.92
C PHE A 34 4.62 9.33 -3.19
N LEU A 35 4.73 10.17 -2.17
CA LEU A 35 4.40 11.59 -2.28
C LEU A 35 5.66 12.43 -2.16
N PHE A 36 5.72 13.49 -2.97
CA PHE A 36 6.86 14.41 -2.99
C PHE A 36 6.34 15.83 -2.88
N ASN A 37 7.07 16.67 -2.16
CA ASN A 37 6.74 18.10 -2.12
C ASN A 37 7.44 18.82 -3.30
N ASP A 38 7.28 20.13 -3.38
CA ASP A 38 7.84 20.93 -4.48
C ASP A 38 9.37 21.02 -4.44
N ARG A 39 10.00 20.56 -3.36
CA ARG A 39 11.45 20.47 -3.26
C ARG A 39 11.97 19.08 -3.56
N GLY A 40 11.10 18.16 -3.98
CA GLY A 40 11.48 16.80 -4.27
C GLY A 40 11.68 15.91 -3.05
N GLU A 41 11.25 16.36 -1.88
CA GLU A 41 11.38 15.57 -0.65
C GLU A 41 10.22 14.58 -0.56
N MET A 42 10.54 13.33 -0.22
CA MET A 42 9.54 12.28 -0.11
C MET A 42 8.93 12.25 1.27
N LEU A 43 7.60 12.15 1.32
CA LEU A 43 6.88 12.01 2.57
C LEU A 43 6.97 10.57 3.06
N LEU A 44 7.41 10.42 4.30
CA LEU A 44 7.42 9.12 4.97
C LEU A 44 6.51 9.19 6.19
N HIS A 45 5.93 8.05 6.56
CA HIS A 45 5.22 7.96 7.80
C HIS A 45 5.57 6.66 8.53
N LYS A 46 5.38 6.66 9.84
CA LYS A 46 5.70 5.52 10.67
C LYS A 46 4.50 4.58 10.73
N ARG A 47 4.74 3.29 10.47
CA ARG A 47 3.67 2.30 10.58
C ARG A 47 3.27 2.15 12.04
N ALA A 48 1.98 1.90 12.28
CA ALA A 48 1.48 1.67 13.63
C ALA A 48 2.16 0.43 14.23
N ASP A 49 2.50 0.51 15.51
CA ASP A 49 3.18 -0.58 16.20
C ASP A 49 2.34 -1.86 16.23
N SER A 50 1.01 -1.73 16.13
CA SER A 50 0.08 -2.86 16.17
C SER A 50 -0.02 -3.62 14.85
N LYS A 51 0.66 -3.17 13.79
CA LYS A 51 0.65 -3.91 12.54
C LYS A 51 1.28 -5.28 12.73
N TYR A 52 0.73 -6.30 12.05
CA TYR A 52 1.19 -7.67 12.22
C TYR A 52 2.56 -7.92 11.60
N HIS A 53 3.06 -7.01 10.77
CA HIS A 53 4.44 -7.04 10.28
C HIS A 53 4.96 -5.62 10.14
N SER A 54 6.25 -5.46 10.32
CA SER A 54 6.95 -4.18 10.14
C SER A 54 6.32 -3.03 10.95
N GLY A 55 5.70 -3.35 12.09
CA GLY A 55 5.15 -2.33 12.99
C GLY A 55 6.25 -1.44 13.52
N GLY A 56 5.97 -0.14 13.62
CA GLY A 56 6.92 0.84 14.13
C GLY A 56 7.95 1.33 13.12
N LEU A 57 8.03 0.73 11.93
CA LEU A 57 9.00 1.13 10.92
C LEU A 57 8.46 2.27 10.05
N TRP A 58 9.38 3.11 9.57
CA TRP A 58 9.03 4.16 8.62
C TRP A 58 8.88 3.58 7.23
N THR A 59 7.94 4.12 6.45
CA THR A 59 7.64 3.63 5.12
C THR A 59 7.15 4.77 4.25
N ASN A 60 6.86 4.48 2.97
CA ASN A 60 6.29 5.46 2.06
C ASN A 60 4.89 5.87 2.54
N ALA A 61 4.29 6.85 1.87
CA ALA A 61 3.07 7.51 2.36
C ALA A 61 1.93 6.53 2.63
N CYS A 62 1.72 5.55 1.74
CA CYS A 62 0.59 4.62 1.88
C CYS A 62 0.88 3.33 1.14
N CYS A 63 0.56 2.19 1.76
CA CYS A 63 0.60 0.87 1.14
C CYS A 63 -0.65 0.13 1.55
N SER A 64 -1.37 -0.44 0.59
CA SER A 64 -2.56 -1.23 0.91
C SER A 64 -2.97 -2.06 -0.30
N HIS A 65 -4.20 -2.53 -0.30
CA HIS A 65 -4.72 -3.42 -1.32
C HIS A 65 -6.07 -2.89 -1.80
N PRO A 66 -6.33 -2.90 -3.12
CA PRO A 66 -7.68 -2.60 -3.60
C PRO A 66 -8.60 -3.76 -3.23
N ARG A 67 -9.85 -3.46 -2.97
CA ARG A 67 -10.87 -4.48 -2.72
C ARG A 67 -11.42 -4.98 -4.04
N PRO A 68 -12.03 -6.19 -4.06
CA PRO A 68 -12.64 -6.69 -5.29
C PRO A 68 -13.59 -5.67 -5.89
N GLY A 69 -13.44 -5.42 -7.19
CA GLY A 69 -14.27 -4.46 -7.91
C GLY A 69 -13.79 -3.02 -7.87
N GLU A 70 -12.77 -2.71 -7.08
CA GLU A 70 -12.24 -1.34 -7.03
C GLU A 70 -11.21 -1.10 -8.13
N ASP A 71 -11.21 0.10 -8.71
CA ASP A 71 -10.12 0.57 -9.55
C ASP A 71 -8.90 0.84 -8.65
N THR A 72 -7.74 0.35 -9.04
CA THR A 72 -6.55 0.40 -8.17
C THR A 72 -6.13 1.82 -7.84
N ARG A 73 -6.12 2.74 -8.82
CA ARG A 73 -5.75 4.13 -8.57
C ARG A 73 -6.75 4.82 -7.65
N SER A 74 -8.04 4.61 -7.88
CA SER A 74 -9.08 5.19 -7.03
C SER A 74 -9.00 4.68 -5.61
N ALA A 75 -8.69 3.38 -5.44
CA ALA A 75 -8.50 2.79 -4.13
C ALA A 75 -7.29 3.43 -3.43
N ALA A 76 -6.21 3.66 -4.17
CA ALA A 76 -5.01 4.29 -3.61
C ALA A 76 -5.29 5.72 -3.15
N GLU A 77 -6.02 6.50 -3.95
CA GLU A 77 -6.39 7.87 -3.57
C GLU A 77 -7.28 7.90 -2.34
N LYS A 78 -8.22 6.97 -2.26
CA LYS A 78 -9.12 6.86 -1.12
C LYS A 78 -8.37 6.50 0.16
N ARG A 79 -7.49 5.51 0.09
CA ARG A 79 -6.72 5.09 1.25
C ARG A 79 -5.77 6.16 1.73
N LEU A 80 -5.18 6.89 0.80
CA LEU A 80 -4.30 8.02 1.16
C LEU A 80 -5.07 9.05 1.96
N GLN A 81 -6.28 9.38 1.55
CA GLN A 81 -7.13 10.31 2.28
C GLN A 81 -7.49 9.77 3.66
N GLU A 82 -7.84 8.48 3.74
CA GLU A 82 -8.22 7.87 5.02
C GLU A 82 -7.04 7.80 6.00
N GLU A 83 -5.85 7.49 5.51
CA GLU A 83 -4.70 7.29 6.40
C GLU A 83 -3.94 8.56 6.70
N MET A 84 -3.81 9.46 5.73
CA MET A 84 -2.96 10.64 5.85
C MET A 84 -3.73 11.94 5.80
N GLY A 85 -5.01 11.91 5.46
CA GLY A 85 -5.80 13.13 5.28
C GLY A 85 -5.40 13.93 4.05
N ILE A 86 -4.68 13.33 3.11
CA ILE A 86 -4.18 14.02 1.93
C ILE A 86 -5.03 13.65 0.72
N VAL A 87 -5.50 14.68 0.01
CA VAL A 87 -6.26 14.54 -1.22
C VAL A 87 -5.41 15.10 -2.35
N THR A 88 -4.93 14.23 -3.22
CA THR A 88 -4.11 14.65 -4.37
C THR A 88 -4.29 13.61 -5.48
N PRO A 89 -4.31 14.04 -6.74
CA PRO A 89 -4.38 13.07 -7.84
C PRO A 89 -3.11 12.26 -7.89
N LEU A 90 -3.25 10.97 -8.14
CA LEU A 90 -2.14 10.05 -8.22
C LEU A 90 -1.91 9.64 -9.67
N THR A 91 -0.64 9.49 -10.04
CA THR A 91 -0.22 9.06 -11.36
C THR A 91 0.53 7.75 -11.22
N LYS A 92 0.18 6.77 -12.04
CA LYS A 92 0.88 5.49 -12.02
C LYS A 92 2.29 5.67 -12.58
N ALA A 93 3.29 5.22 -11.82
CA ALA A 93 4.68 5.28 -12.22
C ALA A 93 5.12 3.96 -12.86
N PHE A 94 4.88 2.83 -12.19
CA PHE A 94 5.23 1.50 -12.69
C PHE A 94 4.53 0.46 -11.82
N ASP A 95 4.73 -0.83 -12.17
CA ASP A 95 4.32 -1.94 -11.33
C ASP A 95 5.38 -3.03 -11.35
N PHE A 96 5.35 -3.91 -10.37
CA PHE A 96 6.29 -5.01 -10.28
C PHE A 96 5.76 -6.08 -9.33
N ILE A 97 6.32 -7.28 -9.45
CA ILE A 97 6.00 -8.39 -8.55
C ILE A 97 7.15 -8.53 -7.55
N TYR A 98 6.81 -8.66 -6.28
CA TYR A 98 7.81 -9.01 -5.28
C TYR A 98 7.26 -10.00 -4.28
N LYS A 99 8.19 -10.64 -3.56
CA LYS A 99 7.85 -11.63 -2.55
C LYS A 99 8.79 -11.46 -1.37
N ALA A 100 8.24 -11.37 -0.16
CA ALA A 100 9.02 -11.20 1.06
C ALA A 100 8.40 -12.03 2.17
N SER A 101 9.22 -12.82 2.85
CA SER A 101 8.78 -13.66 3.97
C SER A 101 9.21 -13.02 5.28
N PHE A 102 8.36 -13.17 6.29
CA PHE A 102 8.60 -12.60 7.62
C PHE A 102 8.69 -13.71 8.66
N ASP A 103 9.31 -13.39 9.80
CA ASP A 103 9.57 -14.38 10.86
C ASP A 103 8.29 -15.00 11.44
N ASN A 104 7.16 -14.31 11.33
CA ASN A 104 5.89 -14.81 11.87
C ASN A 104 5.18 -15.81 10.94
N GLY A 105 5.85 -16.29 9.90
CA GLY A 105 5.27 -17.24 8.96
C GLY A 105 4.41 -16.64 7.87
N LEU A 106 4.32 -15.32 7.81
CA LEU A 106 3.56 -14.62 6.80
C LEU A 106 4.46 -14.25 5.62
N THR A 107 3.89 -14.23 4.43
CA THR A 107 4.61 -13.87 3.21
C THR A 107 3.79 -12.85 2.44
N GLU A 108 4.44 -11.75 2.05
CA GLU A 108 3.88 -10.81 1.07
C GLU A 108 4.30 -11.25 -0.31
N HIS A 109 3.34 -11.54 -1.16
CA HIS A 109 3.58 -11.87 -2.57
C HIS A 109 2.64 -11.00 -3.37
N GLU A 110 3.14 -9.86 -3.88
CA GLU A 110 2.29 -8.79 -4.36
C GLU A 110 2.63 -8.40 -5.79
N PHE A 111 1.56 -8.14 -6.56
CA PHE A 111 1.66 -7.39 -7.80
C PHE A 111 1.39 -5.95 -7.40
N ASP A 112 2.46 -5.18 -7.21
CA ASP A 112 2.40 -3.86 -6.59
C ASP A 112 2.35 -2.77 -7.66
N HIS A 113 1.27 -1.98 -7.63
CA HIS A 113 1.12 -0.81 -8.49
C HIS A 113 1.65 0.40 -7.75
N VAL A 114 2.66 1.06 -8.31
CA VAL A 114 3.31 2.20 -7.67
C VAL A 114 2.76 3.49 -8.26
N PHE A 115 2.23 4.34 -7.38
CA PHE A 115 1.68 5.64 -7.75
C PHE A 115 2.49 6.74 -7.11
N THR A 116 2.56 7.88 -7.78
CA THR A 116 3.20 9.09 -7.24
C THR A 116 2.21 10.23 -7.24
N GLY A 117 2.42 11.16 -6.32
CA GLY A 117 1.63 12.37 -6.22
C GLY A 117 2.42 13.45 -5.53
N THR A 118 1.83 14.63 -5.42
CA THR A 118 2.47 15.77 -4.77
C THR A 118 1.64 16.19 -3.56
N TYR A 119 2.31 16.75 -2.58
CA TYR A 119 1.64 17.37 -1.45
C TYR A 119 2.28 18.72 -1.16
N GLN A 120 1.53 19.59 -0.49
CA GLN A 120 2.00 20.93 -0.16
C GLN A 120 2.10 21.07 1.34
N GLY A 121 3.02 21.93 1.77
CA GLY A 121 3.26 22.18 3.17
C GLY A 121 4.17 21.15 3.80
N SER A 122 4.32 21.24 5.10
CA SER A 122 5.13 20.30 5.86
C SER A 122 4.21 19.38 6.65
N ILE A 123 4.55 18.10 6.66
CA ILE A 123 3.85 17.11 7.46
C ILE A 123 4.83 16.67 8.53
N ASP A 124 4.38 16.72 9.79
CA ASP A 124 5.20 16.31 10.91
C ASP A 124 5.43 14.79 10.82
N PRO A 125 6.68 14.35 10.58
CA PRO A 125 6.94 12.92 10.47
C PRO A 125 6.77 12.16 11.78
N SER A 126 6.63 12.87 12.90
CA SER A 126 6.39 12.22 14.20
C SER A 126 4.93 11.83 14.39
N ILE A 127 4.02 12.30 13.53
CA ILE A 127 2.62 11.92 13.63
C ILE A 127 2.46 10.49 13.19
N PRO A 128 1.95 9.60 14.06
CA PRO A 128 1.80 8.20 13.67
C PRO A 128 0.66 8.01 12.68
N THR A 129 0.70 6.88 11.99
CA THR A 129 -0.37 6.51 11.08
C THR A 129 -1.68 6.39 11.82
N ARG A 130 -2.73 7.07 11.30
CA ARG A 130 -3.99 7.04 11.93
C ARG A 130 -4.69 5.78 11.85
N ARG A 131 -4.43 4.97 10.92
CA ARG A 131 -5.11 3.84 10.70
C ARG A 131 -4.56 2.75 11.07
N LYS A 132 -5.23 1.93 11.36
CA LYS A 132 -4.84 0.73 11.67
C LYS A 132 -4.87 -0.30 10.77
#